data_51e5c9b695f937a3d9cf750969e88fbb
#
_entry.id   51e5c9b695f937a3d9cf750969e88fbb
#
_cell.length_a   1.000
_cell.length_b   1.000
_cell.length_c   1.000
_cell.angle_alpha   90.00
_cell.angle_beta   90.00
_cell.angle_gamma   90.00
#
_symmetry.space_group_name_H-M   'P 1'
#
loop_
_entity.id
_entity.type
_entity.pdbx_description
1 polymer ?
#
loop_
_entity_poly.entity_id
_entity_poly.type
_entity_poly.pdbx_seq_one_letter_code
_entity_poly.pdbx_strand_id
1 'polypeptide(L)'
;MAKTASTPTRVASDLAASAASVAPTENRTVTEQINYWARIGMQVERSGSLATRRLLAVAAGEAQFATLDPDERVAAHAVIDARIAARVAQQRFGPDARTAGQSTVSLDHDGNLIEIAPDGSRRRL
;
A
#
# COMPACT_ATOMS: atom_id res chain seq x y z
N MET A 1 -25.55 11.74 -21.11
CA MET A 1 -24.41 10.82 -20.92
C MET A 1 -24.82 9.73 -19.97
N ALA A 2 -24.54 8.49 -20.30
CA ALA A 2 -24.74 7.39 -19.38
C ALA A 2 -23.77 7.51 -18.21
N LYS A 3 -24.29 7.44 -16.98
CA LYS A 3 -23.45 7.42 -15.79
C LYS A 3 -22.70 6.10 -15.74
N THR A 4 -21.38 6.13 -15.65
CA THR A 4 -20.57 4.93 -15.51
C THR A 4 -20.96 4.21 -14.21
N ALA A 5 -21.22 2.90 -14.30
CA ALA A 5 -21.47 2.08 -13.12
C ALA A 5 -20.29 2.14 -12.17
N SER A 6 -20.56 2.24 -10.87
CA SER A 6 -19.54 2.28 -9.83
C SER A 6 -19.67 1.09 -8.89
N THR A 7 -18.54 0.61 -8.41
CA THR A 7 -18.46 -0.46 -7.43
C THR A 7 -17.90 0.11 -6.13
N PRO A 8 -18.51 -0.15 -4.97
CA PRO A 8 -17.97 0.26 -3.70
C PRO A 8 -16.59 -0.39 -3.47
N THR A 9 -15.60 0.43 -3.15
CA THR A 9 -14.22 -0.03 -2.91
C THR A 9 -13.64 0.70 -1.71
N ARG A 10 -12.90 -0.01 -0.88
CA ARG A 10 -12.19 0.61 0.24
C ARG A 10 -10.90 1.23 -0.26
N VAL A 11 -10.62 2.44 0.21
CA VAL A 11 -9.42 3.20 -0.09
C VAL A 11 -8.64 3.43 1.19
N ALA A 12 -7.32 3.36 1.13
CA ALA A 12 -6.47 3.68 2.26
C ALA A 12 -6.69 5.13 2.72
N SER A 13 -6.70 5.35 4.04
CA SER A 13 -7.07 6.64 4.63
C SER A 13 -6.13 7.78 4.23
N ASP A 14 -4.85 7.51 4.05
CA ASP A 14 -3.84 8.47 3.59
C ASP A 14 -4.10 8.93 2.15
N LEU A 15 -4.48 8.00 1.27
CA LEU A 15 -4.87 8.33 -0.12
C LEU A 15 -6.17 9.14 -0.15
N ALA A 16 -7.15 8.77 0.68
CA ALA A 16 -8.39 9.53 0.78
C ALA A 16 -8.15 10.95 1.30
N ALA A 17 -7.29 11.13 2.30
CA ALA A 17 -6.90 12.44 2.81
C ALA A 17 -6.15 13.28 1.75
N SER A 18 -5.24 12.69 1.02
CA SER A 18 -4.55 13.34 -0.09
C SER A 18 -5.52 13.78 -1.19
N ALA A 19 -6.47 12.93 -1.55
CA ALA A 19 -7.50 13.27 -2.53
C ALA A 19 -8.40 14.41 -2.02
N ALA A 20 -8.77 14.41 -0.74
CA ALA A 20 -9.59 15.47 -0.15
C ALA A 20 -8.89 16.84 -0.17
N SER A 21 -7.56 16.87 -0.07
CA SER A 21 -6.80 18.12 -0.12
C SER A 21 -6.70 18.71 -1.53
N VAL A 22 -6.66 17.88 -2.56
CA VAL A 22 -6.48 18.28 -3.96
C VAL A 22 -7.80 18.50 -4.69
N ALA A 23 -8.81 17.69 -4.42
CA ALA A 23 -10.07 17.65 -5.14
C ALA A 23 -10.76 19.03 -5.30
N PRO A 24 -10.85 19.90 -4.27
CA PRO A 24 -11.49 21.21 -4.42
C PRO A 24 -10.78 22.10 -5.45
N THR A 25 -9.47 22.11 -5.50
CA THR A 25 -8.68 22.89 -6.46
C THR A 25 -8.93 22.43 -7.90
N GLU A 26 -9.18 21.15 -8.07
CA GLU A 26 -9.44 20.54 -9.38
C GLU A 26 -10.93 20.45 -9.73
N ASN A 27 -11.80 21.05 -8.92
CA ASN A 27 -13.27 20.97 -9.08
C ASN A 27 -13.78 19.52 -9.17
N ARG A 28 -13.26 18.64 -8.34
CA ARG A 28 -13.63 17.23 -8.25
C ARG A 28 -14.14 16.88 -6.86
N THR A 29 -14.96 15.85 -6.77
CA THR A 29 -15.22 15.17 -5.50
C THR A 29 -14.00 14.31 -5.13
N VAL A 30 -13.91 13.88 -3.87
CA VAL A 30 -12.84 12.96 -3.41
C VAL A 30 -12.85 11.68 -4.25
N THR A 31 -14.01 11.10 -4.49
CA THR A 31 -14.16 9.90 -5.33
C THR A 31 -13.70 10.11 -6.77
N GLU A 32 -14.07 11.23 -7.38
CA GLU A 32 -13.63 11.59 -8.73
C GLU A 32 -12.11 11.78 -8.79
N GLN A 33 -11.52 12.38 -7.77
CA GLN A 33 -10.07 12.57 -7.70
C GLN A 33 -9.33 11.23 -7.61
N ILE A 34 -9.82 10.31 -6.79
CA ILE A 34 -9.24 8.97 -6.66
C ILE A 34 -9.38 8.19 -7.99
N ASN A 35 -10.54 8.23 -8.62
CA ASN A 35 -10.76 7.59 -9.92
C ASN A 35 -9.84 8.17 -11.00
N TYR A 36 -9.65 9.48 -11.00
CA TYR A 36 -8.73 10.15 -11.91
C TYR A 36 -7.29 9.65 -11.74
N TRP A 37 -6.79 9.63 -10.51
CA TRP A 37 -5.45 9.10 -10.21
C TRP A 37 -5.30 7.63 -10.57
N ALA A 38 -6.33 6.82 -10.28
CA ALA A 38 -6.32 5.40 -10.60
C ALA A 38 -6.22 5.15 -12.11
N ARG A 39 -6.94 5.93 -12.93
CA ARG A 39 -6.88 5.84 -14.40
C ARG A 39 -5.51 6.22 -14.93
N ILE A 40 -4.92 7.30 -14.42
CA ILE A 40 -3.57 7.72 -14.81
C ILE A 40 -2.56 6.65 -14.41
N GLY A 41 -2.58 6.19 -13.16
CA GLY A 41 -1.66 5.17 -12.66
C GLY A 41 -1.73 3.87 -13.45
N MET A 42 -2.92 3.42 -13.79
CA MET A 42 -3.15 2.25 -14.63
C MET A 42 -2.52 2.42 -16.02
N GLN A 43 -2.69 3.58 -16.64
CA GLN A 43 -2.12 3.84 -17.96
C GLN A 43 -0.60 3.97 -17.93
N VAL A 44 -0.06 4.60 -16.90
CA VAL A 44 1.40 4.70 -16.70
C VAL A 44 2.00 3.30 -16.55
N GLU A 45 1.41 2.45 -15.73
CA GLU A 45 1.88 1.07 -15.54
C GLU A 45 1.81 0.25 -16.84
N ARG A 46 0.74 0.41 -17.61
CA ARG A 46 0.54 -0.29 -18.88
C ARG A 46 1.36 0.25 -20.05
N SER A 47 1.80 1.49 -19.98
CA SER A 47 2.47 2.17 -21.10
C SER A 47 3.74 1.47 -21.57
N GLY A 48 4.41 0.75 -20.66
CA GLY A 48 5.67 0.07 -20.96
C GLY A 48 6.78 1.01 -21.42
N SER A 49 6.68 2.31 -21.15
CA SER A 49 7.72 3.29 -21.49
C SER A 49 9.05 2.94 -20.85
N LEU A 50 10.15 3.41 -21.42
CA LEU A 50 11.49 3.18 -20.87
C LEU A 50 11.61 3.69 -19.43
N ALA A 51 11.04 4.87 -19.14
CA ALA A 51 11.02 5.45 -17.80
C ALA A 51 10.22 4.57 -16.82
N THR A 52 9.03 4.10 -17.20
CA THR A 52 8.21 3.21 -16.37
C THR A 52 8.93 1.89 -16.12
N ARG A 53 9.54 1.28 -17.12
CA ARG A 53 10.31 0.02 -16.95
C ARG A 53 11.49 0.19 -16.01
N ARG A 54 12.22 1.29 -16.10
CA ARG A 54 13.35 1.61 -15.22
C ARG A 54 12.90 1.76 -13.77
N LEU A 55 11.81 2.50 -13.55
CA LEU A 55 11.20 2.73 -12.24
C LEU A 55 10.74 1.42 -11.61
N LEU A 56 10.06 0.56 -12.36
CA LEU A 56 9.62 -0.76 -11.87
C LEU A 56 10.79 -1.70 -11.59
N ALA A 57 11.86 -1.65 -12.39
CA ALA A 57 13.08 -2.43 -12.15
C ALA A 57 13.77 -2.02 -10.84
N VAL A 58 13.86 -0.72 -10.55
CA VAL A 58 14.39 -0.23 -9.27
C VAL A 58 13.51 -0.69 -8.11
N ALA A 59 12.20 -0.58 -8.24
CA ALA A 59 11.26 -1.04 -7.21
C ALA A 59 11.31 -2.56 -6.95
N ALA A 60 11.69 -3.34 -7.96
CA ALA A 60 11.91 -4.78 -7.85
C ALA A 60 13.31 -5.16 -7.31
N GLY A 61 14.20 -4.19 -7.12
CA GLY A 61 15.59 -4.44 -6.71
C GLY A 61 16.51 -4.90 -7.85
N GLU A 62 16.06 -4.80 -9.10
CA GLU A 62 16.81 -5.23 -10.30
C GLU A 62 17.71 -4.14 -10.88
N ALA A 63 17.54 -2.90 -10.45
CA ALA A 63 18.35 -1.75 -10.85
C ALA A 63 18.60 -0.82 -9.68
N GLN A 64 19.69 -0.02 -9.79
CA GLN A 64 20.09 0.88 -8.71
C GLN A 64 19.24 2.15 -8.68
N PHE A 65 18.81 2.56 -7.49
CA PHE A 65 18.05 3.77 -7.24
C PHE A 65 18.76 5.05 -7.74
N ALA A 66 20.08 5.06 -7.68
CA ALA A 66 20.91 6.19 -8.13
C ALA A 66 20.80 6.49 -9.64
N THR A 67 20.29 5.54 -10.43
CA THR A 67 20.08 5.72 -11.89
C THR A 67 18.85 6.57 -12.22
N LEU A 68 18.00 6.84 -11.23
CA LEU A 68 16.77 7.61 -11.38
C LEU A 68 17.02 9.11 -11.16
N ASP A 69 16.30 9.95 -11.90
CA ASP A 69 16.23 11.37 -11.59
C ASP A 69 15.38 11.62 -10.32
N PRO A 70 15.37 12.86 -9.76
CA PRO A 70 14.63 13.14 -8.52
C PRO A 70 13.13 12.83 -8.59
N ASP A 71 12.45 13.13 -9.69
CA ASP A 71 11.02 12.88 -9.86
C ASP A 71 10.74 11.38 -10.02
N GLU A 72 11.58 10.67 -10.77
CA GLU A 72 11.52 9.21 -10.89
C GLU A 72 11.74 8.52 -9.53
N ARG A 73 12.60 9.07 -8.67
CA ARG A 73 12.82 8.53 -7.31
C ARG A 73 11.58 8.65 -6.45
N VAL A 74 10.86 9.77 -6.51
CA VAL A 74 9.58 9.93 -5.80
C VAL A 74 8.58 8.89 -6.26
N ALA A 75 8.45 8.69 -7.57
CA ALA A 75 7.56 7.69 -8.14
C ALA A 75 7.98 6.25 -7.76
N ALA A 76 9.29 5.96 -7.76
CA ALA A 76 9.81 4.65 -7.33
C ALA A 76 9.49 4.36 -5.85
N HIS A 77 9.64 5.34 -4.97
CA HIS A 77 9.25 5.22 -3.57
C HIS A 77 7.76 4.90 -3.44
N ALA A 78 6.89 5.59 -4.18
CA ALA A 78 5.45 5.32 -4.17
C ALA A 78 5.13 3.88 -4.60
N VAL A 79 5.82 3.35 -5.60
CA VAL A 79 5.65 1.95 -6.03
C VAL A 79 6.14 0.98 -4.95
N ILE A 80 7.29 1.25 -4.34
CA ILE A 80 7.84 0.44 -3.26
C ILE A 80 6.87 0.42 -2.07
N ASP A 81 6.37 1.57 -1.66
CA ASP A 81 5.44 1.70 -0.54
C ASP A 81 4.13 0.96 -0.82
N ALA A 82 3.59 1.07 -2.05
CA ALA A 82 2.40 0.34 -2.46
C ALA A 82 2.60 -1.17 -2.43
N ARG A 83 3.77 -1.66 -2.86
CA ARG A 83 4.12 -3.10 -2.80
C ARG A 83 4.29 -3.58 -1.37
N ILE A 84 4.91 -2.77 -0.49
CA ILE A 84 5.04 -3.09 0.93
C ILE A 84 3.65 -3.17 1.56
N ALA A 85 2.79 -2.18 1.34
CA ALA A 85 1.43 -2.15 1.86
C ALA A 85 0.61 -3.38 1.41
N ALA A 86 0.69 -3.75 0.14
CA ALA A 86 0.01 -4.93 -0.40
C ALA A 86 0.52 -6.22 0.24
N ARG A 87 1.83 -6.34 0.44
CA ARG A 87 2.45 -7.51 1.09
C ARG A 87 2.04 -7.61 2.56
N VAL A 88 2.09 -6.50 3.30
CA VAL A 88 1.66 -6.44 4.71
C VAL A 88 0.19 -6.84 4.86
N ALA A 89 -0.69 -6.39 3.96
CA ALA A 89 -2.10 -6.74 3.97
C ALA A 89 -2.37 -8.24 3.77
N GLN A 90 -1.46 -8.94 3.09
CA GLN A 90 -1.55 -10.39 2.83
C GLN A 90 -0.88 -11.23 3.92
N GLN A 91 0.04 -10.66 4.70
CA GLN A 91 0.78 -11.38 5.73
C GLN A 91 -0.04 -11.54 7.00
N ARG A 92 0.08 -12.71 7.58
CA ARG A 92 -0.50 -13.08 8.88
C ARG A 92 0.63 -13.36 9.88
N PHE A 93 1.32 -12.31 10.31
CA PHE A 93 2.53 -12.43 11.14
C PHE A 93 2.34 -13.32 12.37
N GLY A 94 1.26 -13.13 13.13
CA GLY A 94 0.98 -13.92 14.31
C GLY A 94 0.73 -15.41 14.00
N PRO A 95 -0.25 -15.75 13.14
CA PRO A 95 -0.50 -17.13 12.73
C PRO A 95 0.70 -17.80 12.07
N ASP A 96 1.41 -17.09 11.20
CA ASP A 96 2.59 -17.63 10.49
C ASP A 96 3.73 -17.94 11.46
N ALA A 97 4.00 -17.05 12.43
CA ALA A 97 5.00 -17.27 13.47
C ALA A 97 4.64 -18.48 14.34
N ARG A 98 3.37 -18.62 14.74
CA ARG A 98 2.91 -19.78 15.51
C ARG A 98 3.05 -21.09 14.74
N THR A 99 2.71 -21.09 13.46
CA THR A 99 2.92 -22.27 12.58
C THR A 99 4.40 -22.63 12.48
N ALA A 100 5.30 -21.64 12.53
CA ALA A 100 6.75 -21.85 12.57
C ALA A 100 7.28 -22.24 13.95
N GLY A 101 6.42 -22.45 14.95
CA GLY A 101 6.81 -22.80 16.32
C GLY A 101 7.33 -21.65 17.15
N GLN A 102 7.01 -20.41 16.78
CA GLN A 102 7.45 -19.20 17.47
C GLN A 102 6.33 -18.59 18.31
N SER A 103 6.68 -18.06 19.48
CA SER A 103 5.79 -17.21 20.25
C SER A 103 5.75 -15.80 19.67
N THR A 104 4.60 -15.13 19.82
CA THR A 104 4.42 -13.74 19.44
C THR A 104 4.04 -12.89 20.64
N VAL A 105 4.38 -11.61 20.61
CA VAL A 105 3.96 -10.63 21.62
C VAL A 105 2.97 -9.67 20.98
N SER A 106 1.88 -9.40 21.68
CA SER A 106 0.82 -8.52 21.23
C SER A 106 0.28 -7.70 22.40
N LEU A 107 -0.57 -6.72 22.12
CA LEU A 107 -1.35 -6.01 23.11
C LEU A 107 -2.75 -6.64 23.22
N ASP A 108 -3.24 -6.80 24.46
CA ASP A 108 -4.64 -7.13 24.68
C ASP A 108 -5.52 -5.86 24.49
N HIS A 109 -6.85 -6.01 24.64
CA HIS A 109 -7.78 -4.88 24.48
C HIS A 109 -7.61 -3.79 25.54
N ASP A 110 -6.98 -4.11 26.68
CA ASP A 110 -6.66 -3.16 27.76
C ASP A 110 -5.27 -2.54 27.63
N GLY A 111 -4.53 -2.87 26.55
CA GLY A 111 -3.19 -2.36 26.27
C GLY A 111 -2.07 -3.07 27.03
N ASN A 112 -2.32 -4.21 27.67
CA ASN A 112 -1.29 -4.99 28.35
C ASN A 112 -0.55 -5.89 27.34
N LEU A 113 0.75 -6.06 27.54
CA LEU A 113 1.54 -6.99 26.76
C LEU A 113 1.18 -8.43 27.12
N ILE A 114 0.87 -9.21 26.10
CA ILE A 114 0.64 -10.65 26.20
C ILE A 114 1.56 -11.42 25.26
N GLU A 115 2.05 -12.55 25.72
CA GLU A 115 2.72 -13.54 24.89
C GLU A 115 1.69 -14.58 24.42
N ILE A 116 1.73 -14.90 23.14
CA ILE A 116 0.90 -15.94 22.53
C ILE A 116 1.84 -17.05 22.08
N ALA A 117 1.73 -18.20 22.73
CA ALA A 117 2.54 -19.37 22.40
C ALA A 117 2.09 -20.04 21.09
N PRO A 118 2.91 -20.93 20.48
CA PRO A 118 2.56 -21.64 19.25
C PRO A 118 1.24 -22.42 19.32
N ASP A 119 0.86 -22.92 20.51
CA ASP A 119 -0.41 -23.62 20.77
C ASP A 119 -1.62 -22.68 20.93
N GLY A 120 -1.40 -21.37 20.86
CA GLY A 120 -2.42 -20.34 21.04
C GLY A 120 -2.67 -19.93 22.49
N SER A 121 -2.01 -20.56 23.49
CA SER A 121 -2.09 -20.15 24.89
C SER A 121 -1.54 -18.75 25.10
N ARG A 122 -2.14 -18.01 26.04
CA ARG A 122 -1.80 -16.59 26.30
C ARG A 122 -1.27 -16.43 27.71
N ARG A 123 -0.19 -15.67 27.81
CA ARG A 123 0.41 -15.30 29.09
C ARG A 123 0.64 -13.81 29.15
N ARG A 124 0.21 -13.18 30.25
CA ARG A 124 0.51 -11.76 30.48
C ARG A 124 1.99 -11.59 30.84
N LEU A 125 2.63 -10.62 30.22
CA LEU A 125 4.00 -10.25 30.48
C LEU A 125 4.11 -9.20 31.59
#